data_80457d96e15f1b0b7cac08d7ed70bb4b
#
_entry.id   80457d96e15f1b0b7cac08d7ed70bb4b
#
_cell.length_a   1.000
_cell.length_b   1.000
_cell.length_c   1.000
_cell.angle_alpha   90.00
_cell.angle_beta   90.00
_cell.angle_gamma   90.00
#
_symmetry.space_group_name_H-M   'P 1'
#
loop_
_entity.id
_entity.type
_entity.pdbx_description
1 polymer ?
#
loop_
_entity_poly.entity_id
_entity_poly.type
_entity_poly.pdbx_seq_one_letter_code
_entity_poly.pdbx_strand_id
1 'polypeptide(L)'
;MKLARMTFLTSIVLTLCFLSTVLRAANKKICVLADIHVMAPTLLDNENNKEWQEYLKTSKSMVDLSVPIFDAIINRIILEKPDILLIVGDLTKDSEVESHDFVLNKLTKFKQAKIPVYVIPGNHDRGWMQRALKYQNDTCTVAETIDNDGFEKLYVDYGYGADTERYGSTLNYMVEPFPGLTVICIDSGIWCTFREGSIDWVCEKAKAAQAKGNQVLVMMHHMLMPHYYYQNNIFELSIPTDYPDIREKFMQAGIKVVLSGHSHTSDITRYIDASGRELYDICTGSPISYPCDYRVLTFDDTFSKLSVTTKSLTTLSGYSDFPSYAKERLKQSVKNWTQKWLAEKTGVEYEDDEEFGSNNLMINVMSQALSNSFTIHAEGNEPQNPESEEAVQIFEDLLYYMKQHNFSNAEIIENISLSMKSILGDYPSENDKYNIVNDRTLTIQMPSLADGIEEIRSDESKKSFWYTLEGIQLSKKPQHPGIYIYQGHKHIIK
;
A
#
# COMPACT_ATOMS: atom_id res chain seq x y z
N MET A 1 -24.57 -16.76 -61.09
CA MET A 1 -23.50 -17.26 -60.22
C MET A 1 -22.57 -16.16 -59.64
N LYS A 2 -22.17 -15.12 -60.36
CA LYS A 2 -21.31 -14.03 -59.81
C LYS A 2 -22.02 -13.16 -58.76
N LEU A 3 -23.31 -12.85 -58.89
CA LEU A 3 -24.07 -12.03 -57.91
C LEU A 3 -24.29 -12.75 -56.59
N ALA A 4 -24.56 -14.07 -56.58
CA ALA A 4 -24.77 -14.89 -55.40
C ALA A 4 -23.47 -15.08 -54.59
N ARG A 5 -22.28 -15.11 -55.25
CA ARG A 5 -20.98 -15.15 -54.55
C ARG A 5 -20.62 -13.83 -53.91
N MET A 6 -21.01 -12.70 -54.52
CA MET A 6 -20.70 -11.38 -53.96
C MET A 6 -21.55 -11.08 -52.71
N THR A 7 -22.86 -11.46 -52.73
CA THR A 7 -23.73 -11.32 -51.54
C THR A 7 -23.31 -12.25 -50.38
N PHE A 8 -22.79 -13.45 -50.68
CA PHE A 8 -22.30 -14.39 -49.67
C PHE A 8 -20.99 -13.90 -49.02
N LEU A 9 -20.06 -13.32 -49.82
CA LEU A 9 -18.83 -12.71 -49.27
C LEU A 9 -19.10 -11.46 -48.43
N THR A 10 -20.04 -10.59 -48.87
CA THR A 10 -20.43 -9.39 -48.08
C THR A 10 -21.12 -9.77 -46.78
N SER A 11 -21.96 -10.81 -46.75
CA SER A 11 -22.56 -11.32 -45.51
C SER A 11 -21.52 -11.90 -44.55
N ILE A 12 -20.49 -12.64 -45.02
CA ILE A 12 -19.41 -13.19 -44.17
C ILE A 12 -18.54 -12.06 -43.60
N VAL A 13 -18.22 -11.05 -44.41
CA VAL A 13 -17.42 -9.89 -43.93
C VAL A 13 -18.22 -9.05 -42.91
N LEU A 14 -19.53 -8.82 -43.15
CA LEU A 14 -20.39 -8.15 -42.17
C LEU A 14 -20.54 -9.00 -40.87
N THR A 15 -20.69 -10.32 -40.98
CA THR A 15 -20.80 -11.20 -39.81
C THR A 15 -19.46 -11.28 -39.03
N LEU A 16 -18.32 -11.29 -39.72
CA LEU A 16 -17.00 -11.19 -39.09
C LEU A 16 -16.75 -9.81 -38.46
N CYS A 17 -17.21 -8.72 -39.06
CA CYS A 17 -17.17 -7.38 -38.46
C CYS A 17 -18.09 -7.26 -37.23
N PHE A 18 -19.25 -7.93 -37.21
CA PHE A 18 -20.13 -7.95 -36.03
C PHE A 18 -19.66 -8.92 -34.93
N LEU A 19 -18.93 -9.99 -35.28
CA LEU A 19 -18.31 -10.86 -34.27
C LEU A 19 -17.05 -10.24 -33.63
N SER A 20 -16.43 -9.26 -34.26
CA SER A 20 -15.29 -8.53 -33.69
C SER A 20 -15.67 -7.43 -32.68
N THR A 21 -16.97 -7.17 -32.49
CA THR A 21 -17.43 -6.04 -31.65
C THR A 21 -18.05 -6.44 -30.32
N VAL A 22 -17.94 -7.68 -29.86
CA VAL A 22 -18.41 -8.08 -28.52
C VAL A 22 -17.42 -9.06 -27.85
N LEU A 23 -16.11 -8.84 -27.97
CA LEU A 23 -15.24 -9.19 -26.85
C LEU A 23 -15.27 -7.99 -25.88
N ARG A 24 -16.34 -7.94 -25.09
CA ARG A 24 -16.37 -7.04 -23.94
C ARG A 24 -15.13 -7.35 -23.10
N ALA A 25 -14.24 -6.38 -22.91
CA ALA A 25 -13.07 -6.59 -22.06
C ALA A 25 -13.61 -7.05 -20.70
N ALA A 26 -13.11 -8.18 -20.20
CA ALA A 26 -13.50 -8.65 -18.87
C ALA A 26 -12.90 -7.71 -17.83
N ASN A 27 -13.62 -7.52 -16.71
CA ASN A 27 -13.07 -6.83 -15.55
C ASN A 27 -11.68 -7.36 -15.23
N LYS A 28 -10.76 -6.47 -14.85
CA LYS A 28 -9.38 -6.83 -14.48
C LYS A 28 -9.24 -6.88 -12.98
N LYS A 29 -8.80 -8.02 -12.46
CA LYS A 29 -8.65 -8.26 -11.04
C LYS A 29 -7.18 -8.28 -10.64
N ILE A 30 -6.83 -7.51 -9.64
CA ILE A 30 -5.49 -7.40 -9.04
C ILE A 30 -5.60 -7.81 -7.59
N CYS A 31 -4.78 -8.75 -7.13
CA CYS A 31 -4.58 -8.96 -5.70
C CYS A 31 -3.38 -8.17 -5.23
N VAL A 32 -3.44 -7.65 -4.00
CA VAL A 32 -2.34 -6.92 -3.35
C VAL A 32 -2.05 -7.56 -2.01
N LEU A 33 -0.78 -7.83 -1.76
CA LEU A 33 -0.21 -8.24 -0.48
C LEU A 33 0.83 -7.23 -0.04
N ALA A 34 1.00 -7.08 1.26
CA ALA A 34 2.09 -6.34 1.89
C ALA A 34 2.52 -7.05 3.18
N ASP A 35 3.73 -6.80 3.64
CA ASP A 35 4.17 -7.10 5.00
C ASP A 35 3.94 -8.57 5.40
N ILE A 36 4.35 -9.52 4.54
CA ILE A 36 4.21 -10.95 4.84
C ILE A 36 5.25 -11.47 5.84
N HIS A 37 6.39 -10.79 5.97
CA HIS A 37 7.44 -11.05 6.97
C HIS A 37 7.72 -12.53 7.21
N VAL A 38 7.90 -13.29 6.15
CA VAL A 38 8.17 -14.73 6.26
C VAL A 38 9.50 -14.97 6.94
N MET A 39 9.50 -15.76 7.98
CA MET A 39 10.72 -16.33 8.59
C MET A 39 10.87 -17.78 8.16
N ALA A 40 11.99 -18.10 7.50
CA ALA A 40 12.25 -19.48 7.08
C ALA A 40 12.35 -20.43 8.27
N PRO A 41 11.74 -21.63 8.21
CA PRO A 41 11.79 -22.59 9.32
C PRO A 41 13.21 -23.01 9.73
N THR A 42 14.18 -22.91 8.83
CA THR A 42 15.59 -23.23 9.10
C THR A 42 16.29 -22.26 10.04
N LEU A 43 15.70 -21.10 10.29
CA LEU A 43 16.22 -20.05 11.17
C LEU A 43 15.87 -20.30 12.65
N LEU A 44 15.00 -21.26 12.94
CA LEU A 44 14.57 -21.62 14.29
C LEU A 44 14.71 -23.13 14.49
N ASP A 45 15.48 -23.56 15.47
CA ASP A 45 15.64 -24.98 15.80
C ASP A 45 14.62 -25.50 16.81
N ASN A 46 14.14 -24.61 17.68
CA ASN A 46 13.20 -24.95 18.74
C ASN A 46 12.30 -23.77 19.08
N GLU A 47 10.99 -23.98 19.03
CA GLU A 47 9.98 -22.97 19.37
C GLU A 47 10.12 -22.43 20.81
N ASN A 48 10.70 -23.19 21.74
CA ASN A 48 10.95 -22.77 23.12
C ASN A 48 12.30 -22.04 23.30
N ASN A 49 13.03 -21.71 22.22
CA ASN A 49 14.26 -20.90 22.30
C ASN A 49 13.95 -19.59 23.03
N LYS A 50 14.75 -19.25 24.05
CA LYS A 50 14.48 -18.12 24.96
C LYS A 50 14.49 -16.77 24.23
N GLU A 51 15.46 -16.56 23.34
CA GLU A 51 15.58 -15.32 22.59
C GLU A 51 14.40 -15.17 21.59
N TRP A 52 13.94 -16.28 21.03
CA TRP A 52 12.76 -16.32 20.18
C TRP A 52 11.48 -15.97 20.96
N GLN A 53 11.30 -16.56 22.13
CA GLN A 53 10.13 -16.27 22.97
C GLN A 53 10.13 -14.82 23.44
N GLU A 54 11.31 -14.23 23.76
CA GLU A 54 11.41 -12.82 24.12
C GLU A 54 11.07 -11.90 22.93
N TYR A 55 11.53 -12.25 21.72
CA TYR A 55 11.12 -11.53 20.50
C TYR A 55 9.60 -11.55 20.30
N LEU A 56 8.95 -12.71 20.48
CA LEU A 56 7.51 -12.86 20.27
C LEU A 56 6.65 -12.06 21.26
N LYS A 57 7.14 -11.82 22.50
CA LYS A 57 6.39 -11.06 23.53
C LYS A 57 6.02 -9.64 23.08
N THR A 58 6.85 -9.01 22.26
CA THR A 58 6.66 -7.62 21.80
C THR A 58 6.43 -7.50 20.29
N SER A 59 6.46 -8.60 19.55
CA SER A 59 6.16 -8.60 18.12
C SER A 59 4.67 -8.36 17.88
N LYS A 60 4.32 -7.28 17.19
CA LYS A 60 2.93 -6.97 16.80
C LYS A 60 2.37 -7.92 15.74
N SER A 61 3.24 -8.73 15.13
CA SER A 61 2.90 -9.66 14.05
C SER A 61 3.12 -11.10 14.48
N MET A 62 2.34 -12.01 13.94
CA MET A 62 2.42 -13.46 14.18
C MET A 62 3.52 -14.09 13.31
N VAL A 63 4.79 -13.69 13.53
CA VAL A 63 5.94 -14.19 12.76
C VAL A 63 6.13 -15.70 12.94
N ASP A 64 5.79 -16.23 14.11
CA ASP A 64 5.72 -17.66 14.42
C ASP A 64 4.74 -18.43 13.53
N LEU A 65 3.72 -17.77 13.00
CA LEU A 65 2.74 -18.32 12.08
C LEU A 65 2.92 -17.83 10.64
N SER A 66 3.99 -17.10 10.32
CA SER A 66 4.17 -16.50 8.99
C SER A 66 4.12 -17.55 7.87
N VAL A 67 4.70 -18.71 8.06
CA VAL A 67 4.71 -19.79 7.07
C VAL A 67 3.33 -20.39 6.82
N PRO A 68 2.58 -20.91 7.82
CA PRO A 68 1.24 -21.44 7.59
C PRO A 68 0.24 -20.38 7.11
N ILE A 69 0.36 -19.14 7.56
CA ILE A 69 -0.46 -18.02 7.07
C ILE A 69 -0.16 -17.73 5.61
N PHE A 70 1.12 -17.65 5.23
CA PHE A 70 1.51 -17.39 3.84
C PHE A 70 1.03 -18.50 2.90
N ASP A 71 1.13 -19.78 3.30
CA ASP A 71 0.56 -20.89 2.54
C ASP A 71 -0.97 -20.77 2.37
N ALA A 72 -1.69 -20.38 3.41
CA ALA A 72 -3.13 -20.19 3.36
C ALA A 72 -3.51 -19.00 2.44
N ILE A 73 -2.80 -17.87 2.53
CA ILE A 73 -3.01 -16.68 1.69
C ILE A 73 -2.74 -16.99 0.22
N ILE A 74 -1.65 -17.69 -0.11
CA ILE A 74 -1.36 -18.13 -1.48
C ILE A 74 -2.56 -18.90 -2.06
N ASN A 75 -3.07 -19.88 -1.31
CA ASN A 75 -4.21 -20.67 -1.75
C ASN A 75 -5.47 -19.81 -1.94
N ARG A 76 -5.72 -18.83 -1.06
CA ARG A 76 -6.84 -17.90 -1.21
C ARG A 76 -6.71 -17.03 -2.45
N ILE A 77 -5.53 -16.45 -2.69
CA ILE A 77 -5.28 -15.60 -3.86
C ILE A 77 -5.41 -16.42 -5.17
N ILE A 78 -4.91 -17.65 -5.19
CA ILE A 78 -5.08 -18.51 -6.38
C ILE A 78 -6.57 -18.78 -6.66
N LEU A 79 -7.40 -18.96 -5.62
CA LEU A 79 -8.85 -19.11 -5.75
C LEU A 79 -9.55 -17.82 -6.21
N GLU A 80 -9.02 -16.63 -5.91
CA GLU A 80 -9.50 -15.37 -6.44
C GLU A 80 -9.31 -15.25 -7.95
N LYS A 81 -8.36 -15.99 -8.54
CA LYS A 81 -7.99 -15.95 -9.95
C LYS A 81 -7.72 -14.52 -10.44
N PRO A 82 -6.79 -13.78 -9.82
CA PRO A 82 -6.45 -12.45 -10.29
C PRO A 82 -5.71 -12.51 -11.62
N ASP A 83 -5.76 -11.41 -12.40
CA ASP A 83 -4.92 -11.23 -13.58
C ASP A 83 -3.45 -11.02 -13.19
N ILE A 84 -3.19 -10.39 -12.02
CA ILE A 84 -1.85 -10.21 -11.43
C ILE A 84 -1.91 -10.19 -9.89
N LEU A 85 -0.76 -10.44 -9.29
CA LEU A 85 -0.50 -10.20 -7.86
C LEU A 85 0.58 -9.12 -7.71
N LEU A 86 0.34 -8.12 -6.87
CA LEU A 86 1.30 -7.11 -6.45
C LEU A 86 1.70 -7.38 -5.00
N ILE A 87 3.00 -7.37 -4.68
CA ILE A 87 3.50 -7.50 -3.31
C ILE A 87 4.27 -6.25 -2.94
N VAL A 88 3.74 -5.50 -1.99
CA VAL A 88 4.14 -4.13 -1.64
C VAL A 88 5.20 -4.13 -0.53
N GLY A 89 6.22 -4.97 -0.66
CA GLY A 89 7.37 -5.03 0.23
C GLY A 89 7.17 -5.83 1.51
N ASP A 90 8.24 -5.91 2.28
CA ASP A 90 8.39 -6.69 3.52
C ASP A 90 7.97 -8.14 3.35
N LEU A 91 8.62 -8.79 2.36
CA LEU A 91 8.42 -10.21 2.06
C LEU A 91 9.02 -11.11 3.14
N THR A 92 10.15 -10.69 3.73
CA THR A 92 10.93 -11.45 4.71
C THR A 92 10.89 -10.80 6.08
N LYS A 93 11.19 -11.58 7.11
CA LYS A 93 11.22 -11.06 8.49
C LYS A 93 12.23 -9.93 8.62
N ASP A 94 13.49 -10.16 8.23
CA ASP A 94 14.56 -9.18 8.31
C ASP A 94 15.68 -9.43 7.26
N SER A 95 15.29 -9.77 6.01
CA SER A 95 16.24 -9.94 4.88
C SER A 95 17.11 -11.20 4.94
N GLU A 96 16.79 -12.18 5.76
CA GLU A 96 17.57 -13.42 5.81
C GLU A 96 17.55 -14.13 4.45
N VAL A 97 18.73 -14.59 3.98
CA VAL A 97 18.87 -15.32 2.70
C VAL A 97 17.92 -16.51 2.67
N GLU A 98 17.84 -17.28 3.76
CA GLU A 98 16.96 -18.44 3.88
C GLU A 98 15.47 -18.05 3.77
N SER A 99 15.09 -16.88 4.29
CA SER A 99 13.71 -16.36 4.20
C SER A 99 13.37 -15.96 2.77
N HIS A 100 14.28 -15.30 2.05
CA HIS A 100 14.10 -14.98 0.63
C HIS A 100 13.97 -16.25 -0.24
N ASP A 101 14.85 -17.24 -0.05
CA ASP A 101 14.79 -18.52 -0.76
C ASP A 101 13.46 -19.23 -0.51
N PHE A 102 12.99 -19.19 0.73
CA PHE A 102 11.69 -19.77 1.10
C PHE A 102 10.54 -19.05 0.40
N VAL A 103 10.52 -17.72 0.42
CA VAL A 103 9.50 -16.91 -0.28
C VAL A 103 9.49 -17.21 -1.76
N LEU A 104 10.66 -17.20 -2.42
CA LEU A 104 10.79 -17.50 -3.85
C LEU A 104 10.25 -18.88 -4.21
N ASN A 105 10.55 -19.88 -3.38
CA ASN A 105 9.99 -21.23 -3.56
C ASN A 105 8.45 -21.21 -3.52
N LYS A 106 7.87 -20.50 -2.56
CA LYS A 106 6.40 -20.35 -2.44
C LYS A 106 5.77 -19.59 -3.60
N LEU A 107 6.40 -18.54 -4.12
CA LEU A 107 5.92 -17.77 -5.27
C LEU A 107 5.82 -18.61 -6.55
N THR A 108 6.56 -19.73 -6.65
CA THR A 108 6.42 -20.67 -7.79
C THR A 108 4.99 -21.20 -7.95
N LYS A 109 4.18 -21.26 -6.89
CA LYS A 109 2.77 -21.66 -6.96
C LYS A 109 1.94 -20.72 -7.84
N PHE A 110 2.22 -19.42 -7.80
CA PHE A 110 1.58 -18.43 -8.69
C PHE A 110 2.00 -18.62 -10.15
N LYS A 111 3.29 -18.90 -10.40
CA LYS A 111 3.78 -19.24 -11.74
C LYS A 111 3.07 -20.48 -12.30
N GLN A 112 2.87 -21.53 -11.47
CA GLN A 112 2.10 -22.72 -11.85
C GLN A 112 0.63 -22.40 -12.14
N ALA A 113 0.04 -21.46 -11.37
CA ALA A 113 -1.32 -20.98 -11.58
C ALA A 113 -1.43 -19.94 -12.74
N LYS A 114 -0.32 -19.60 -13.39
CA LYS A 114 -0.22 -18.58 -14.47
C LYS A 114 -0.67 -17.18 -14.00
N ILE A 115 -0.40 -16.83 -12.78
CA ILE A 115 -0.64 -15.50 -12.20
C ILE A 115 0.71 -14.78 -12.15
N PRO A 116 0.92 -13.72 -12.96
CA PRO A 116 2.10 -12.88 -12.86
C PRO A 116 2.18 -12.21 -11.48
N VAL A 117 3.38 -12.14 -10.93
CA VAL A 117 3.64 -11.49 -9.62
C VAL A 117 4.68 -10.41 -9.83
N TYR A 118 4.44 -9.23 -9.24
CA TYR A 118 5.38 -8.11 -9.23
C TYR A 118 5.64 -7.69 -7.79
N VAL A 119 6.90 -7.52 -7.43
CA VAL A 119 7.33 -7.22 -6.05
C VAL A 119 8.18 -5.96 -6.00
N ILE A 120 8.12 -5.25 -4.90
CA ILE A 120 9.10 -4.25 -4.49
C ILE A 120 9.68 -4.65 -3.14
N PRO A 121 10.90 -4.22 -2.78
CA PRO A 121 11.38 -4.42 -1.43
C PRO A 121 10.72 -3.46 -0.46
N GLY A 122 10.51 -3.93 0.76
CA GLY A 122 10.28 -3.08 1.91
C GLY A 122 11.57 -2.80 2.69
N ASN A 123 11.42 -2.23 3.89
CA ASN A 123 12.58 -1.93 4.75
C ASN A 123 13.13 -3.19 5.46
N HIS A 124 12.38 -4.28 5.52
CA HIS A 124 12.81 -5.58 6.05
C HIS A 124 13.40 -6.54 5.00
N ASP A 125 13.44 -6.17 3.73
CA ASP A 125 13.90 -7.06 2.65
C ASP A 125 15.37 -6.88 2.27
N ARG A 126 16.08 -6.01 2.95
CA ARG A 126 17.50 -5.72 2.74
C ARG A 126 18.23 -5.63 4.07
N GLY A 127 19.45 -6.18 4.15
CA GLY A 127 20.24 -6.23 5.35
C GLY A 127 20.41 -4.85 5.97
N TRP A 128 19.81 -4.67 7.15
CA TRP A 128 19.82 -3.43 7.88
C TRP A 128 19.87 -3.67 9.38
N MET A 129 20.76 -2.94 10.07
CA MET A 129 20.88 -2.88 11.52
C MET A 129 21.03 -4.24 12.25
N GLN A 130 21.55 -5.26 11.57
CA GLN A 130 21.79 -6.59 12.17
C GLN A 130 20.53 -7.21 12.84
N ARG A 131 19.34 -6.93 12.29
CA ARG A 131 18.07 -7.45 12.81
C ARG A 131 17.80 -8.90 12.40
N ALA A 132 18.46 -9.36 11.32
CA ALA A 132 18.35 -10.73 10.84
C ALA A 132 18.99 -11.70 11.84
N LEU A 133 18.18 -12.54 12.46
CA LEU A 133 18.63 -13.45 13.51
C LEU A 133 18.24 -14.88 13.22
N LYS A 134 19.15 -15.79 13.57
CA LYS A 134 18.97 -17.22 13.61
C LYS A 134 18.93 -17.68 15.06
N TYR A 135 17.88 -18.38 15.44
CA TYR A 135 17.60 -18.80 16.82
C TYR A 135 17.93 -20.28 16.97
N GLN A 136 19.03 -20.58 17.61
CA GLN A 136 19.55 -21.95 17.77
C GLN A 136 20.27 -22.11 19.13
N ASN A 137 20.13 -23.29 19.75
CA ASN A 137 20.79 -23.63 21.02
C ASN A 137 20.47 -22.64 22.15
N ASP A 138 19.22 -22.24 22.31
CA ASP A 138 18.74 -21.25 23.27
C ASP A 138 19.43 -19.88 23.21
N THR A 139 19.95 -19.52 22.07
CA THR A 139 20.58 -18.22 21.80
C THR A 139 20.17 -17.72 20.42
N CYS A 140 20.62 -16.53 20.03
CA CYS A 140 20.51 -16.03 18.68
C CYS A 140 21.86 -15.61 18.11
N THR A 141 22.01 -15.73 16.80
CA THR A 141 23.18 -15.27 16.05
C THR A 141 22.70 -14.50 14.82
N VAL A 142 23.55 -13.61 14.30
CA VAL A 142 23.23 -12.86 13.07
C VAL A 142 23.14 -13.83 11.89
N ALA A 143 22.06 -13.73 11.12
CA ALA A 143 21.87 -14.47 9.88
C ALA A 143 22.50 -13.70 8.69
N GLU A 144 22.80 -14.42 7.61
CA GLU A 144 23.21 -13.83 6.35
C GLU A 144 22.04 -13.08 5.70
N THR A 145 22.32 -11.89 5.14
CA THR A 145 21.30 -11.02 4.52
C THR A 145 21.68 -10.67 3.08
N ILE A 146 20.72 -10.21 2.31
CA ILE A 146 20.95 -9.68 0.97
C ILE A 146 20.97 -8.14 0.96
N ASP A 147 21.59 -7.57 -0.05
CA ASP A 147 21.56 -6.15 -0.39
C ASP A 147 20.63 -5.86 -1.59
N ASN A 148 20.68 -4.64 -2.13
CA ASN A 148 19.90 -4.27 -3.30
C ASN A 148 20.20 -5.12 -4.53
N ASP A 149 21.48 -5.41 -4.79
CA ASP A 149 21.90 -6.22 -5.92
C ASP A 149 21.45 -7.68 -5.75
N GLY A 150 21.50 -8.19 -4.52
CA GLY A 150 20.97 -9.50 -4.15
C GLY A 150 19.47 -9.58 -4.39
N PHE A 151 18.71 -8.56 -3.95
CA PHE A 151 17.27 -8.49 -4.18
C PHE A 151 16.93 -8.49 -5.69
N GLU A 152 17.58 -7.64 -6.46
CA GLU A 152 17.36 -7.59 -7.91
C GLU A 152 17.60 -8.95 -8.60
N LYS A 153 18.69 -9.63 -8.23
CA LYS A 153 19.04 -10.94 -8.79
C LYS A 153 18.05 -12.03 -8.41
N LEU A 154 17.62 -12.07 -7.15
CA LEU A 154 16.70 -13.09 -6.65
C LEU A 154 15.30 -12.92 -7.24
N TYR A 155 14.82 -11.68 -7.39
CA TYR A 155 13.46 -11.39 -7.86
C TYR A 155 13.39 -11.05 -9.36
N VAL A 156 14.36 -11.50 -10.16
CA VAL A 156 14.42 -11.26 -11.62
C VAL A 156 13.12 -11.64 -12.34
N ASP A 157 12.47 -12.73 -11.96
CA ASP A 157 11.20 -13.20 -12.54
C ASP A 157 9.97 -12.44 -12.02
N TYR A 158 10.14 -11.51 -11.07
CA TYR A 158 9.06 -10.86 -10.33
C TYR A 158 9.08 -9.32 -10.44
N GLY A 159 9.56 -8.80 -11.57
CA GLY A 159 9.59 -7.37 -11.87
C GLY A 159 10.97 -6.84 -12.27
N TYR A 160 12.03 -7.61 -12.09
CA TYR A 160 13.41 -7.17 -12.34
C TYR A 160 14.04 -7.80 -13.59
N GLY A 161 13.21 -8.38 -14.48
CA GLY A 161 13.67 -9.00 -15.73
C GLY A 161 14.16 -8.01 -16.78
N ALA A 162 14.83 -8.53 -17.81
CA ALA A 162 15.44 -7.71 -18.86
C ALA A 162 14.43 -6.89 -19.69
N ASP A 163 13.18 -7.34 -19.76
CA ASP A 163 12.10 -6.67 -20.51
C ASP A 163 11.38 -5.58 -19.68
N THR A 164 11.80 -5.36 -18.44
CA THR A 164 11.20 -4.38 -17.55
C THR A 164 11.89 -3.03 -17.69
N GLU A 165 11.14 -1.96 -17.86
CA GLU A 165 11.69 -0.61 -17.89
C GLU A 165 12.13 -0.19 -16.48
N ARG A 166 13.40 0.19 -16.33
CA ARG A 166 14.08 0.48 -15.06
C ARG A 166 14.54 1.92 -14.96
N TYR A 167 14.63 2.46 -13.75
CA TYR A 167 15.29 3.74 -13.48
C TYR A 167 16.75 3.53 -13.05
N GLY A 168 17.65 3.55 -14.01
CA GLY A 168 19.09 3.37 -13.75
C GLY A 168 19.39 2.07 -12.99
N SER A 169 20.27 2.15 -12.00
CA SER A 169 20.63 1.04 -11.09
C SER A 169 19.78 1.02 -9.80
N THR A 170 18.62 1.68 -9.78
CA THR A 170 17.71 1.63 -8.65
C THR A 170 16.80 0.41 -8.70
N LEU A 171 16.08 0.13 -7.63
CA LEU A 171 15.04 -0.91 -7.64
C LEU A 171 13.68 -0.41 -8.16
N ASN A 172 13.65 0.80 -8.76
CA ASN A 172 12.45 1.32 -9.41
C ASN A 172 12.26 0.69 -10.79
N TYR A 173 11.03 0.31 -11.11
CA TYR A 173 10.67 -0.24 -12.41
C TYR A 173 9.23 0.06 -12.80
N MET A 174 8.91 -0.17 -14.06
CA MET A 174 7.56 -0.01 -14.60
C MET A 174 7.19 -1.24 -15.41
N VAL A 175 5.94 -1.67 -15.31
CA VAL A 175 5.36 -2.78 -16.11
C VAL A 175 4.01 -2.41 -16.66
N GLU A 176 3.68 -2.99 -17.83
CA GLU A 176 2.34 -2.97 -18.43
C GLU A 176 1.80 -4.41 -18.41
N PRO A 177 1.20 -4.88 -17.30
CA PRO A 177 0.86 -6.29 -17.12
C PRO A 177 -0.25 -6.76 -18.08
N PHE A 178 -1.08 -5.85 -18.52
CA PHE A 178 -2.09 -6.04 -19.56
C PHE A 178 -2.50 -4.68 -20.16
N PRO A 179 -3.10 -4.66 -21.38
CA PRO A 179 -3.53 -3.41 -22.01
C PRO A 179 -4.47 -2.61 -21.11
N GLY A 180 -4.26 -1.32 -21.01
CA GLY A 180 -5.05 -0.38 -20.22
C GLY A 180 -4.51 -0.13 -18.81
N LEU A 181 -3.44 -0.81 -18.37
CA LEU A 181 -2.83 -0.58 -17.07
C LEU A 181 -1.31 -0.50 -17.13
N THR A 182 -0.76 0.51 -16.48
CA THR A 182 0.67 0.63 -16.13
C THR A 182 0.80 0.63 -14.62
N VAL A 183 1.69 -0.21 -14.09
CA VAL A 183 2.09 -0.20 -12.67
C VAL A 183 3.52 0.34 -12.58
N ILE A 184 3.70 1.45 -11.85
CA ILE A 184 5.01 2.05 -11.59
C ILE A 184 5.41 1.69 -10.17
N CYS A 185 6.50 0.96 -10.04
CA CYS A 185 7.01 0.40 -8.81
C CYS A 185 8.21 1.23 -8.34
N ILE A 186 8.08 1.85 -7.18
CA ILE A 186 9.12 2.74 -6.64
C ILE A 186 9.65 2.21 -5.31
N ASP A 187 10.96 2.10 -5.22
CA ASP A 187 11.66 1.79 -3.98
C ASP A 187 11.70 3.03 -3.07
N SER A 188 11.00 2.97 -1.96
CA SER A 188 10.99 4.02 -0.94
C SER A 188 12.16 3.93 0.05
N GLY A 189 13.15 3.08 -0.22
CA GLY A 189 14.33 2.93 0.62
C GLY A 189 14.03 2.26 1.97
N ILE A 190 15.07 2.10 2.77
CA ILE A 190 14.95 1.58 4.15
C ILE A 190 14.41 2.67 5.09
N TRP A 191 14.77 3.92 4.81
CA TRP A 191 14.50 5.08 5.66
C TRP A 191 13.38 5.98 5.12
N CYS A 192 12.46 5.44 4.34
CA CYS A 192 11.40 6.20 3.69
C CYS A 192 11.95 7.39 2.88
N THR A 193 13.01 7.13 2.10
CA THR A 193 13.71 8.13 1.28
C THR A 193 13.89 7.65 -0.13
N PHE A 194 13.70 8.53 -1.10
CA PHE A 194 13.81 8.20 -2.52
C PHE A 194 15.20 8.56 -3.08
N ARG A 195 15.68 7.76 -4.01
CA ARG A 195 16.85 8.13 -4.80
C ARG A 195 16.55 9.37 -5.63
N GLU A 196 17.56 10.22 -5.77
CA GLU A 196 17.46 11.45 -6.57
C GLU A 196 16.89 11.16 -7.96
N GLY A 197 15.94 11.99 -8.42
CA GLY A 197 15.25 11.84 -9.70
C GLY A 197 14.18 10.77 -9.77
N SER A 198 14.02 9.90 -8.75
CA SER A 198 13.01 8.84 -8.76
C SER A 198 11.58 9.36 -8.91
N ILE A 199 11.24 10.41 -8.16
CA ILE A 199 9.89 11.01 -8.20
C ILE A 199 9.61 11.64 -9.57
N ASP A 200 10.58 12.34 -10.14
CA ASP A 200 10.43 12.97 -11.46
C ASP A 200 10.31 11.91 -12.57
N TRP A 201 11.07 10.80 -12.46
CA TRP A 201 10.94 9.65 -13.35
C TRP A 201 9.52 9.02 -13.26
N VAL A 202 8.98 8.81 -12.05
CA VAL A 202 7.61 8.31 -11.86
C VAL A 202 6.61 9.22 -12.55
N CYS A 203 6.73 10.54 -12.36
CA CYS A 203 5.83 11.52 -12.98
C CYS A 203 5.93 11.51 -14.51
N GLU A 204 7.14 11.40 -15.07
CA GLU A 204 7.35 11.26 -16.52
C GLU A 204 6.69 10.00 -17.07
N LYS A 205 6.91 8.84 -16.42
CA LYS A 205 6.35 7.56 -16.84
C LYS A 205 4.83 7.52 -16.72
N ALA A 206 4.28 8.12 -15.66
CA ALA A 206 2.83 8.23 -15.49
C ALA A 206 2.19 9.02 -16.63
N LYS A 207 2.73 10.18 -16.97
CA LYS A 207 2.25 11.00 -18.11
C LYS A 207 2.35 10.25 -19.44
N ALA A 208 3.47 9.55 -19.67
CA ALA A 208 3.67 8.76 -20.88
C ALA A 208 2.69 7.58 -20.98
N ALA A 209 2.40 6.89 -19.88
CA ALA A 209 1.42 5.81 -19.83
C ALA A 209 -0.01 6.30 -20.11
N GLN A 210 -0.40 7.41 -19.50
CA GLN A 210 -1.72 8.02 -19.72
C GLN A 210 -1.90 8.50 -21.17
N ALA A 211 -0.84 9.06 -21.77
CA ALA A 211 -0.86 9.44 -23.19
C ALA A 211 -1.04 8.25 -24.14
N LYS A 212 -0.67 7.02 -23.71
CA LYS A 212 -0.95 5.77 -24.44
C LYS A 212 -2.36 5.23 -24.18
N GLY A 213 -3.13 5.82 -23.26
CA GLY A 213 -4.45 5.36 -22.84
C GLY A 213 -4.42 4.31 -21.73
N ASN A 214 -3.38 4.27 -20.90
CA ASN A 214 -3.31 3.40 -19.74
C ASN A 214 -3.68 4.15 -18.45
N GLN A 215 -4.42 3.50 -17.55
CA GLN A 215 -4.49 3.90 -16.15
C GLN A 215 -3.16 3.64 -15.47
N VAL A 216 -2.87 4.40 -14.42
CA VAL A 216 -1.62 4.30 -13.68
C VAL A 216 -1.89 3.97 -12.23
N LEU A 217 -1.25 2.93 -11.72
CA LEU A 217 -1.08 2.66 -10.29
C LEU A 217 0.38 2.84 -9.92
N VAL A 218 0.65 3.53 -8.83
CA VAL A 218 1.98 3.59 -8.22
C VAL A 218 2.03 2.60 -7.06
N MET A 219 3.10 1.83 -6.94
CA MET A 219 3.33 0.88 -5.84
C MET A 219 4.61 1.28 -5.12
N MET A 220 4.54 1.51 -3.81
CA MET A 220 5.66 1.82 -2.92
C MET A 220 5.42 1.20 -1.55
N HIS A 221 6.50 0.85 -0.80
CA HIS A 221 6.31 0.16 0.47
C HIS A 221 5.81 1.09 1.58
N HIS A 222 6.51 2.19 1.85
CA HIS A 222 6.03 3.16 2.85
C HIS A 222 4.82 3.92 2.32
N MET A 223 3.96 4.39 3.22
CA MET A 223 2.83 5.24 2.87
C MET A 223 3.30 6.56 2.28
N LEU A 224 2.59 7.10 1.30
CA LEU A 224 2.94 8.38 0.67
C LEU A 224 2.61 9.57 1.55
N MET A 225 1.47 9.52 2.24
CA MET A 225 0.94 10.64 3.02
C MET A 225 0.35 10.16 4.34
N PRO A 226 0.08 11.06 5.32
CA PRO A 226 -0.48 10.65 6.60
C PRO A 226 -1.82 9.97 6.45
N HIS A 227 -2.00 8.86 7.14
CA HIS A 227 -3.26 8.18 7.33
C HIS A 227 -3.95 8.66 8.60
N TYR A 228 -3.18 9.13 9.59
CA TYR A 228 -3.69 9.80 10.78
C TYR A 228 -2.74 10.91 11.25
N TYR A 229 -3.27 11.80 12.05
CA TYR A 229 -2.55 12.97 12.54
C TYR A 229 -1.40 12.58 13.47
N TYR A 230 -0.26 13.27 13.37
CA TYR A 230 0.96 12.96 14.11
C TYR A 230 1.58 11.58 13.87
N GLN A 231 1.31 10.94 12.74
CA GLN A 231 1.79 9.59 12.44
C GLN A 231 3.31 9.42 12.63
N ASN A 232 4.13 10.32 12.05
CA ASN A 232 5.59 10.25 12.19
C ASN A 232 6.10 10.53 13.61
N ASN A 233 5.27 11.08 14.51
CA ASN A 233 5.63 11.30 15.90
C ASN A 233 5.50 10.03 16.75
N ILE A 234 4.64 9.11 16.34
CA ILE A 234 4.44 7.81 17.00
C ILE A 234 5.27 6.73 16.29
N PHE A 235 5.22 6.72 14.96
CA PHE A 235 5.94 5.77 14.10
C PHE A 235 6.87 6.53 13.18
N GLU A 236 8.11 6.72 13.62
CA GLU A 236 9.15 7.39 12.84
C GLU A 236 9.34 6.68 11.49
N LEU A 237 9.60 7.46 10.43
CA LEU A 237 9.87 6.96 9.08
C LEU A 237 8.73 6.18 8.41
N SER A 238 7.48 6.40 8.83
CA SER A 238 6.31 5.77 8.18
C SER A 238 5.93 6.44 6.87
N ILE A 239 6.15 7.75 6.76
CA ILE A 239 5.87 8.57 5.57
C ILE A 239 7.07 9.47 5.25
N PRO A 240 7.30 9.81 3.96
CA PRO A 240 8.38 10.72 3.58
C PRO A 240 8.19 12.11 4.23
N THR A 241 9.28 12.72 4.66
CA THR A 241 9.21 14.07 5.27
C THR A 241 8.78 15.15 4.28
N ASP A 242 9.06 14.94 2.99
CA ASP A 242 8.71 15.79 1.85
C ASP A 242 7.45 15.33 1.11
N TYR A 243 6.61 14.51 1.77
CA TYR A 243 5.39 13.97 1.16
C TYR A 243 4.45 15.04 0.56
N PRO A 244 4.35 16.29 1.07
CA PRO A 244 3.47 17.27 0.45
C PRO A 244 3.90 17.62 -0.98
N ASP A 245 5.23 17.75 -1.22
CA ASP A 245 5.78 18.04 -2.53
C ASP A 245 5.64 16.84 -3.48
N ILE A 246 5.88 15.62 -2.97
CA ILE A 246 5.71 14.39 -3.75
C ILE A 246 4.25 14.22 -4.14
N ARG A 247 3.32 14.40 -3.22
CA ARG A 247 1.88 14.35 -3.44
C ARG A 247 1.45 15.32 -4.55
N GLU A 248 1.89 16.58 -4.46
CA GLU A 248 1.57 17.58 -5.46
C GLU A 248 2.11 17.20 -6.85
N LYS A 249 3.37 16.73 -6.94
CA LYS A 249 3.97 16.24 -8.19
C LYS A 249 3.18 15.07 -8.77
N PHE A 250 2.75 14.10 -7.95
CA PHE A 250 1.95 12.96 -8.39
C PHE A 250 0.60 13.40 -8.92
N MET A 251 -0.08 14.30 -8.23
CA MET A 251 -1.36 14.87 -8.69
C MET A 251 -1.23 15.65 -9.99
N GLN A 252 -0.15 16.44 -10.17
CA GLN A 252 0.17 17.13 -11.42
C GLN A 252 0.52 16.17 -12.57
N ALA A 253 1.02 14.98 -12.23
CA ALA A 253 1.26 13.92 -13.20
C ALA A 253 0.02 13.06 -13.51
N GLY A 254 -1.16 13.39 -12.92
CA GLY A 254 -2.40 12.63 -13.10
C GLY A 254 -2.42 11.28 -12.38
N ILE A 255 -1.52 11.05 -11.43
CA ILE A 255 -1.54 9.84 -10.59
C ILE A 255 -2.66 10.01 -9.57
N LYS A 256 -3.56 9.04 -9.50
CA LYS A 256 -4.73 9.07 -8.61
C LYS A 256 -4.66 8.03 -7.50
N VAL A 257 -3.88 6.95 -7.67
CA VAL A 257 -3.82 5.84 -6.73
C VAL A 257 -2.39 5.43 -6.46
N VAL A 258 -2.04 5.40 -5.19
CA VAL A 258 -0.81 4.81 -4.64
C VAL A 258 -1.21 3.59 -3.83
N LEU A 259 -0.47 2.50 -3.98
CA LEU A 259 -0.60 1.28 -3.18
C LEU A 259 0.59 1.22 -2.24
N SER A 260 0.32 1.10 -0.95
CA SER A 260 1.35 1.06 0.09
C SER A 260 1.13 -0.08 1.09
N GLY A 261 2.07 -0.24 2.03
CA GLY A 261 2.08 -1.21 3.12
C GLY A 261 2.67 -0.61 4.38
N HIS A 262 3.61 -1.31 5.04
CA HIS A 262 4.43 -0.86 6.16
C HIS A 262 3.68 -0.70 7.51
N SER A 263 2.46 -0.19 7.53
CA SER A 263 1.72 -0.02 8.79
C SER A 263 1.17 -1.31 9.37
N HIS A 264 1.13 -2.39 8.59
CA HIS A 264 0.46 -3.67 8.88
C HIS A 264 -1.06 -3.57 9.05
N THR A 265 -1.65 -2.40 8.84
CA THR A 265 -3.09 -2.14 8.95
C THR A 265 -3.65 -1.74 7.59
N SER A 266 -4.85 -2.24 7.27
CA SER A 266 -5.55 -1.81 6.06
C SER A 266 -6.23 -0.47 6.29
N ASP A 267 -5.73 0.58 5.65
CA ASP A 267 -6.21 1.94 5.80
C ASP A 267 -6.20 2.65 4.43
N ILE A 268 -7.13 3.56 4.19
CA ILE A 268 -7.21 4.32 2.95
C ILE A 268 -7.35 5.80 3.27
N THR A 269 -6.33 6.58 2.96
CA THR A 269 -6.43 8.04 3.05
C THR A 269 -6.65 8.66 1.69
N ARG A 270 -7.39 9.77 1.66
CA ARG A 270 -7.67 10.56 0.45
C ARG A 270 -7.27 12.02 0.67
N TYR A 271 -6.58 12.59 -0.29
CA TYR A 271 -6.34 14.02 -0.35
C TYR A 271 -7.08 14.63 -1.55
N ILE A 272 -7.73 15.78 -1.32
CA ILE A 272 -8.43 16.56 -2.35
C ILE A 272 -7.79 17.95 -2.38
N ASP A 273 -7.29 18.37 -3.53
CA ASP A 273 -6.73 19.71 -3.67
C ASP A 273 -7.81 20.78 -3.91
N ALA A 274 -7.39 22.05 -3.97
CA ALA A 274 -8.29 23.18 -4.19
C ALA A 274 -9.00 23.15 -5.56
N SER A 275 -8.50 22.37 -6.53
CA SER A 275 -9.13 22.18 -7.84
C SER A 275 -10.10 21.01 -7.90
N GLY A 276 -10.20 20.23 -6.81
CA GLY A 276 -11.04 19.04 -6.73
C GLY A 276 -10.36 17.77 -7.26
N ARG A 277 -9.04 17.80 -7.56
CA ARG A 277 -8.30 16.57 -7.90
C ARG A 277 -8.11 15.72 -6.64
N GLU A 278 -8.20 14.43 -6.81
CA GLU A 278 -8.08 13.46 -5.72
C GLU A 278 -6.84 12.58 -5.88
N LEU A 279 -6.18 12.27 -4.77
CA LEU A 279 -5.16 11.23 -4.65
C LEU A 279 -5.52 10.31 -3.50
N TYR A 280 -5.46 9.01 -3.73
CA TYR A 280 -5.69 7.96 -2.75
C TYR A 280 -4.38 7.26 -2.43
N ASP A 281 -4.07 7.10 -1.14
CA ASP A 281 -3.06 6.19 -0.65
C ASP A 281 -3.77 4.99 -0.01
N ILE A 282 -3.60 3.81 -0.62
CA ILE A 282 -4.28 2.58 -0.23
C ILE A 282 -3.27 1.69 0.45
N CYS A 283 -3.17 1.82 1.77
CA CYS A 283 -2.33 0.96 2.58
C CYS A 283 -2.98 -0.41 2.74
N THR A 284 -2.21 -1.46 2.47
CA THR A 284 -2.64 -2.85 2.59
C THR A 284 -2.09 -3.44 3.88
N GLY A 285 -2.97 -4.00 4.71
CA GLY A 285 -2.59 -4.65 5.95
C GLY A 285 -1.82 -5.94 5.75
N SER A 286 -1.11 -6.33 6.80
CA SER A 286 -0.30 -7.54 6.83
C SER A 286 -1.15 -8.79 7.05
N PRO A 287 -0.94 -9.88 6.30
CA PRO A 287 -1.63 -11.16 6.54
C PRO A 287 -1.22 -11.83 7.84
N ILE A 288 -0.08 -11.46 8.44
CA ILE A 288 0.39 -11.99 9.73
C ILE A 288 0.09 -11.06 10.91
N SER A 289 -0.72 -10.01 10.70
CA SER A 289 -1.27 -9.15 11.75
C SER A 289 -2.79 -9.16 11.67
N TYR A 290 -3.50 -9.14 12.80
CA TYR A 290 -4.96 -9.06 12.79
C TYR A 290 -5.44 -7.83 12.01
N PRO A 291 -6.44 -7.94 11.15
CA PRO A 291 -7.30 -9.10 10.85
C PRO A 291 -6.82 -10.05 9.73
N CYS A 292 -5.50 -10.04 9.42
CA CYS A 292 -4.86 -10.93 8.44
C CYS A 292 -5.31 -10.64 7.00
N ASP A 293 -5.12 -9.40 6.60
CA ASP A 293 -5.71 -8.84 5.39
C ASP A 293 -4.89 -9.05 4.11
N TYR A 294 -5.60 -8.97 3.00
CA TYR A 294 -5.11 -8.71 1.65
C TYR A 294 -6.15 -7.93 0.87
N ARG A 295 -5.77 -7.25 -0.20
CA ARG A 295 -6.71 -6.49 -1.02
C ARG A 295 -6.99 -7.14 -2.35
N VAL A 296 -8.21 -6.93 -2.84
CA VAL A 296 -8.64 -7.26 -4.20
C VAL A 296 -9.12 -5.97 -4.85
N LEU A 297 -8.41 -5.56 -5.90
CA LEU A 297 -8.76 -4.42 -6.73
C LEU A 297 -9.37 -4.93 -8.02
N THR A 298 -10.44 -4.28 -8.49
CA THR A 298 -11.09 -4.68 -9.74
C THR A 298 -11.39 -3.45 -10.59
N PHE A 299 -10.75 -3.36 -11.75
CA PHE A 299 -11.17 -2.43 -12.79
C PHE A 299 -12.37 -2.96 -13.55
N ASP A 300 -13.29 -2.07 -13.87
CA ASP A 300 -14.34 -2.38 -14.83
C ASP A 300 -13.77 -2.57 -16.25
N ASP A 301 -14.61 -3.01 -17.18
CA ASP A 301 -14.23 -3.30 -18.56
C ASP A 301 -13.77 -2.07 -19.37
N THR A 302 -14.00 -0.87 -18.86
CA THR A 302 -13.59 0.41 -19.46
C THR A 302 -12.46 1.10 -18.73
N PHE A 303 -11.97 0.53 -17.64
CA PHE A 303 -11.00 1.15 -16.72
C PHE A 303 -11.45 2.49 -16.13
N SER A 304 -12.77 2.77 -16.18
CA SER A 304 -13.33 4.02 -15.65
C SER A 304 -13.58 3.97 -14.14
N LYS A 305 -13.59 2.76 -13.56
CA LYS A 305 -13.82 2.54 -12.13
C LYS A 305 -12.84 1.52 -11.59
N LEU A 306 -12.27 1.84 -10.42
CA LEU A 306 -11.48 0.91 -9.61
C LEU A 306 -12.23 0.62 -8.33
N SER A 307 -12.66 -0.62 -8.15
CA SER A 307 -13.25 -1.11 -6.90
C SER A 307 -12.14 -1.72 -6.03
N VAL A 308 -12.07 -1.30 -4.78
CA VAL A 308 -11.16 -1.81 -3.75
C VAL A 308 -11.98 -2.62 -2.75
N THR A 309 -11.51 -3.82 -2.42
CA THR A 309 -12.13 -4.68 -1.40
C THR A 309 -11.03 -5.29 -0.54
N THR A 310 -11.12 -5.11 0.76
CA THR A 310 -10.24 -5.77 1.73
C THR A 310 -10.85 -7.11 2.13
N LYS A 311 -10.04 -8.17 2.11
CA LYS A 311 -10.40 -9.51 2.52
C LYS A 311 -9.45 -10.00 3.60
N SER A 312 -9.97 -10.78 4.55
CA SER A 312 -9.19 -11.32 5.66
C SER A 312 -9.11 -12.84 5.60
N LEU A 313 -8.00 -13.39 6.09
CA LEU A 313 -7.88 -14.82 6.33
C LEU A 313 -8.67 -15.20 7.59
N THR A 314 -9.78 -15.90 7.41
CA THR A 314 -10.69 -16.25 8.52
C THR A 314 -10.49 -17.67 9.05
N THR A 315 -9.65 -18.49 8.41
CA THR A 315 -9.42 -19.87 8.81
C THR A 315 -7.96 -20.24 8.63
N LEU A 316 -7.38 -20.87 9.65
CA LEU A 316 -6.03 -21.43 9.60
C LEU A 316 -6.07 -22.84 10.19
N SER A 317 -5.38 -23.79 9.56
CA SER A 317 -5.31 -25.17 10.08
C SER A 317 -4.70 -25.19 11.47
N GLY A 318 -5.32 -25.94 12.38
CA GLY A 318 -4.92 -26.02 13.78
C GLY A 318 -5.64 -25.03 14.71
N TYR A 319 -6.44 -24.11 14.18
CA TYR A 319 -7.20 -23.12 14.96
C TYR A 319 -8.70 -23.29 14.73
N SER A 320 -9.47 -23.42 15.80
CA SER A 320 -10.94 -23.52 15.73
C SER A 320 -11.59 -22.16 15.43
N ASP A 321 -10.98 -21.07 15.94
CA ASP A 321 -11.37 -19.68 15.71
C ASP A 321 -10.12 -18.83 15.54
N PHE A 322 -9.61 -18.80 14.30
CA PHE A 322 -8.39 -18.07 13.98
C PHE A 322 -8.52 -16.54 14.12
N PRO A 323 -9.64 -15.90 13.70
CA PRO A 323 -9.81 -14.47 13.90
C PRO A 323 -9.75 -14.03 15.36
N SER A 324 -10.42 -14.73 16.27
CA SER A 324 -10.34 -14.42 17.71
C SER A 324 -8.94 -14.62 18.26
N TYR A 325 -8.25 -15.66 17.85
CA TYR A 325 -6.84 -15.87 18.23
C TYR A 325 -5.94 -14.73 17.74
N ALA A 326 -6.06 -14.34 16.48
CA ALA A 326 -5.25 -13.25 15.90
C ALA A 326 -5.54 -11.90 16.57
N LYS A 327 -6.82 -11.62 16.89
CA LYS A 327 -7.24 -10.42 17.62
C LYS A 327 -6.61 -10.33 19.01
N GLU A 328 -6.65 -11.43 19.75
CA GLU A 328 -6.08 -11.48 21.09
C GLU A 328 -4.53 -11.34 21.04
N ARG A 329 -3.87 -11.99 20.06
CA ARG A 329 -2.42 -11.81 19.82
C ARG A 329 -2.06 -10.36 19.56
N LEU A 330 -2.81 -9.63 18.71
CA LEU A 330 -2.60 -8.21 18.47
C LEU A 330 -2.75 -7.41 19.77
N LYS A 331 -3.86 -7.59 20.48
CA LYS A 331 -4.15 -6.89 21.75
C LYS A 331 -3.00 -7.04 22.74
N GLN A 332 -2.57 -8.27 22.99
CA GLN A 332 -1.50 -8.54 23.94
C GLN A 332 -0.16 -7.97 23.49
N SER A 333 0.18 -8.13 22.22
CA SER A 333 1.46 -7.63 21.69
C SER A 333 1.54 -6.11 21.68
N VAL A 334 0.45 -5.43 21.30
CA VAL A 334 0.40 -3.95 21.35
C VAL A 334 0.47 -3.48 22.79
N LYS A 335 -0.22 -4.14 23.73
CA LYS A 335 -0.15 -3.81 25.15
C LYS A 335 1.30 -3.92 25.67
N ASN A 336 1.98 -5.04 25.43
CA ASN A 336 3.35 -5.27 25.87
C ASN A 336 4.33 -4.26 25.24
N TRP A 337 4.20 -4.01 23.94
CA TRP A 337 5.04 -3.03 23.25
C TRP A 337 4.82 -1.62 23.80
N THR A 338 3.57 -1.20 23.98
CA THR A 338 3.23 0.15 24.46
C THR A 338 3.64 0.37 25.92
N GLN A 339 3.63 -0.65 26.76
CA GLN A 339 4.14 -0.54 28.12
C GLN A 339 5.62 -0.15 28.13
N LYS A 340 6.48 -0.84 27.37
CA LYS A 340 7.90 -0.50 27.23
C LYS A 340 8.09 0.90 26.63
N TRP A 341 7.40 1.17 25.53
CA TRP A 341 7.48 2.47 24.83
C TRP A 341 7.05 3.65 25.70
N LEU A 342 5.96 3.52 26.46
CA LEU A 342 5.51 4.52 27.42
C LEU A 342 6.51 4.75 28.55
N ALA A 343 7.06 3.69 29.12
CA ALA A 343 8.07 3.79 30.14
C ALA A 343 9.31 4.56 29.66
N GLU A 344 9.81 4.24 28.47
CA GLU A 344 10.94 4.94 27.83
C GLU A 344 10.62 6.43 27.56
N LYS A 345 9.46 6.73 26.96
CA LYS A 345 9.08 8.11 26.61
C LYS A 345 8.76 8.98 27.82
N THR A 346 8.19 8.41 28.86
CA THR A 346 7.78 9.16 30.07
C THR A 346 8.82 9.16 31.16
N GLY A 347 9.86 8.33 31.07
CA GLY A 347 10.86 8.13 32.12
C GLY A 347 10.30 7.49 33.40
N VAL A 348 9.13 6.88 33.34
CA VAL A 348 8.47 6.21 34.45
C VAL A 348 9.08 4.80 34.60
N GLU A 349 9.60 4.49 35.80
CA GLU A 349 10.04 3.14 36.11
C GLU A 349 8.84 2.18 36.09
N TYR A 350 9.01 1.06 35.40
CA TYR A 350 8.04 0.00 35.36
C TYR A 350 8.73 -1.36 35.44
N GLU A 351 8.16 -2.25 36.21
CA GLU A 351 8.55 -3.64 36.26
C GLU A 351 7.49 -4.47 35.57
N ASP A 352 7.92 -5.37 34.70
CA ASP A 352 7.05 -6.33 34.03
C ASP A 352 6.65 -7.40 35.04
N ASP A 353 5.37 -7.46 35.36
CA ASP A 353 4.81 -8.50 36.25
C ASP A 353 4.05 -9.50 35.36
N GLU A 354 4.55 -10.73 35.29
CA GLU A 354 3.97 -11.78 34.43
C GLU A 354 2.50 -12.09 34.76
N GLU A 355 2.07 -11.84 36.02
CA GLU A 355 0.71 -12.12 36.47
C GLU A 355 -0.25 -10.91 36.32
N PHE A 356 0.26 -9.69 36.59
CA PHE A 356 -0.57 -8.47 36.66
C PHE A 356 -0.21 -7.40 35.60
N GLY A 357 0.82 -7.63 34.79
CA GLY A 357 1.37 -6.63 33.87
C GLY A 357 2.25 -5.61 34.59
N SER A 358 2.28 -4.36 34.11
CA SER A 358 3.07 -3.31 34.76
C SER A 358 2.51 -2.94 36.14
N ASN A 359 3.40 -2.76 37.14
CA ASN A 359 3.04 -2.25 38.46
C ASN A 359 2.63 -0.77 38.44
N ASN A 360 2.76 -0.07 37.32
CA ASN A 360 2.39 1.32 37.16
C ASN A 360 0.98 1.44 36.53
N LEU A 361 0.02 1.90 37.34
CA LEU A 361 -1.38 2.04 36.93
C LEU A 361 -1.56 2.88 35.66
N MET A 362 -0.81 3.99 35.53
CA MET A 362 -0.89 4.87 34.37
C MET A 362 -0.45 4.14 33.10
N ILE A 363 0.70 3.45 33.15
CA ILE A 363 1.20 2.66 32.00
C ILE A 363 0.20 1.57 31.62
N ASN A 364 -0.39 0.89 32.60
CA ASN A 364 -1.39 -0.16 32.34
C ASN A 364 -2.63 0.38 31.67
N VAL A 365 -3.21 1.46 32.17
CA VAL A 365 -4.45 2.07 31.59
C VAL A 365 -4.18 2.55 30.18
N MET A 366 -3.06 3.28 29.95
CA MET A 366 -2.70 3.80 28.64
C MET A 366 -2.41 2.69 27.63
N SER A 367 -1.64 1.67 28.03
CA SER A 367 -1.32 0.56 27.13
C SER A 367 -2.56 -0.27 26.76
N GLN A 368 -3.50 -0.41 27.67
CA GLN A 368 -4.78 -1.06 27.39
C GLN A 368 -5.62 -0.22 26.41
N ALA A 369 -5.71 1.09 26.62
CA ALA A 369 -6.43 1.99 25.72
C ALA A 369 -5.80 2.02 24.31
N LEU A 370 -4.46 2.09 24.23
CA LEU A 370 -3.74 1.98 22.95
C LEU A 370 -4.01 0.64 22.27
N SER A 371 -3.95 -0.47 23.01
CA SER A 371 -4.25 -1.81 22.48
C SER A 371 -5.65 -1.90 21.89
N ASN A 372 -6.66 -1.34 22.58
CA ASN A 372 -8.02 -1.28 22.07
C ASN A 372 -8.12 -0.40 20.80
N SER A 373 -7.53 0.80 20.82
CA SER A 373 -7.54 1.72 19.68
C SER A 373 -6.90 1.11 18.43
N PHE A 374 -5.74 0.47 18.57
CA PHE A 374 -5.09 -0.23 17.46
C PHE A 374 -5.90 -1.43 16.95
N THR A 375 -6.65 -2.09 17.82
CA THR A 375 -7.53 -3.19 17.40
C THR A 375 -8.71 -2.68 16.59
N ILE A 376 -9.34 -1.58 17.02
CA ILE A 376 -10.43 -0.91 16.30
C ILE A 376 -9.92 -0.43 14.93
N HIS A 377 -8.77 0.23 14.90
CA HIS A 377 -8.12 0.67 13.66
C HIS A 377 -7.84 -0.48 12.70
N ALA A 378 -7.35 -1.62 13.20
CA ALA A 378 -7.12 -2.79 12.37
C ALA A 378 -8.40 -3.34 11.72
N GLU A 379 -9.57 -3.11 12.30
CA GLU A 379 -10.86 -3.53 11.73
C GLU A 379 -11.35 -2.64 10.58
N GLY A 380 -10.81 -1.42 10.44
CA GLY A 380 -11.10 -0.48 9.34
C GLY A 380 -12.55 0.02 9.34
N ASN A 381 -13.12 0.26 10.52
CA ASN A 381 -14.47 0.78 10.70
C ASN A 381 -14.56 1.77 11.87
N GLU A 382 -13.50 2.49 12.14
CA GLU A 382 -13.25 3.29 13.35
C GLU A 382 -14.39 4.26 13.68
N PRO A 383 -14.86 5.11 12.73
CA PRO A 383 -15.89 6.09 13.07
C PRO A 383 -17.26 5.49 13.39
N GLN A 384 -17.52 4.25 12.92
CA GLN A 384 -18.74 3.54 13.17
C GLN A 384 -18.65 2.55 14.36
N ASN A 385 -17.43 2.34 14.89
CA ASN A 385 -17.23 1.43 16.00
C ASN A 385 -17.74 2.07 17.31
N PRO A 386 -18.67 1.43 18.03
CA PRO A 386 -19.24 2.00 19.26
C PRO A 386 -18.23 2.15 20.41
N GLU A 387 -17.08 1.44 20.33
CA GLU A 387 -16.02 1.51 21.35
C GLU A 387 -15.07 2.70 21.10
N SER A 388 -15.15 3.38 19.93
CA SER A 388 -14.24 4.48 19.58
C SER A 388 -14.39 5.71 20.48
N GLU A 389 -15.62 6.10 20.79
CA GLU A 389 -15.88 7.23 21.71
C GLU A 389 -15.36 6.94 23.11
N GLU A 390 -15.56 5.72 23.63
CA GLU A 390 -15.09 5.32 24.96
C GLU A 390 -13.55 5.30 24.99
N ALA A 391 -12.89 4.80 23.96
CA ALA A 391 -11.44 4.80 23.86
C ALA A 391 -10.85 6.22 23.82
N VAL A 392 -11.45 7.13 23.07
CA VAL A 392 -11.06 8.56 23.06
C VAL A 392 -11.24 9.19 24.43
N GLN A 393 -12.37 8.95 25.10
CA GLN A 393 -12.66 9.52 26.41
C GLN A 393 -11.62 9.12 27.48
N ILE A 394 -11.13 7.89 27.45
CA ILE A 394 -10.06 7.44 28.36
C ILE A 394 -8.80 8.32 28.23
N PHE A 395 -8.39 8.65 26.99
CA PHE A 395 -7.24 9.54 26.78
C PHE A 395 -7.51 10.97 27.24
N GLU A 396 -8.71 11.49 27.03
CA GLU A 396 -9.10 12.84 27.47
C GLU A 396 -9.12 12.97 29.00
N ASP A 397 -9.71 11.99 29.67
CA ASP A 397 -9.78 11.97 31.14
C ASP A 397 -8.39 11.86 31.75
N LEU A 398 -7.52 11.01 31.17
CA LEU A 398 -6.14 10.86 31.61
C LEU A 398 -5.36 12.16 31.41
N LEU A 399 -5.46 12.77 30.23
CA LEU A 399 -4.80 14.04 29.93
C LEU A 399 -5.28 15.16 30.86
N TYR A 400 -6.59 15.25 31.12
CA TYR A 400 -7.15 16.19 32.08
C TYR A 400 -6.56 15.98 33.48
N TYR A 401 -6.52 14.75 33.96
CA TYR A 401 -5.93 14.42 35.27
C TYR A 401 -4.46 14.83 35.33
N MET A 402 -3.66 14.51 34.31
CA MET A 402 -2.23 14.82 34.28
C MET A 402 -1.99 16.35 34.27
N LYS A 403 -2.77 17.12 33.51
CA LYS A 403 -2.69 18.60 33.48
C LYS A 403 -3.05 19.22 34.84
N GLN A 404 -4.07 18.69 35.52
CA GLN A 404 -4.47 19.17 36.85
C GLN A 404 -3.39 18.94 37.93
N HIS A 405 -2.59 17.87 37.78
CA HIS A 405 -1.54 17.48 38.72
C HIS A 405 -0.13 17.88 38.26
N ASN A 406 0.00 18.71 37.21
CA ASN A 406 1.26 19.24 36.67
C ASN A 406 2.29 18.16 36.36
N PHE A 407 1.89 17.04 35.76
CA PHE A 407 2.82 16.02 35.29
C PHE A 407 3.68 16.60 34.16
N SER A 408 5.00 16.41 34.24
CA SER A 408 5.98 16.92 33.26
C SER A 408 5.79 16.34 31.85
N ASN A 409 5.14 15.18 31.73
CA ASN A 409 4.96 14.43 30.48
C ASN A 409 3.59 14.67 29.83
N ALA A 410 2.82 15.68 30.29
CA ALA A 410 1.47 15.95 29.75
C ALA A 410 1.47 16.22 28.24
N GLU A 411 2.52 16.85 27.69
CA GLU A 411 2.64 17.11 26.24
C GLU A 411 2.74 15.82 25.42
N ILE A 412 3.48 14.82 25.90
CA ILE A 412 3.60 13.51 25.23
C ILE A 412 2.22 12.85 25.16
N ILE A 413 1.48 12.87 26.26
CA ILE A 413 0.14 12.28 26.34
C ILE A 413 -0.86 13.06 25.48
N GLU A 414 -0.71 14.38 25.39
CA GLU A 414 -1.52 15.20 24.48
C GLU A 414 -1.33 14.77 23.00
N ASN A 415 -0.09 14.59 22.58
CA ASN A 415 0.22 14.12 21.23
C ASN A 415 -0.34 12.71 20.95
N ILE A 416 -0.22 11.80 21.92
CA ILE A 416 -0.82 10.47 21.83
C ILE A 416 -2.35 10.56 21.73
N SER A 417 -2.98 11.38 22.59
CA SER A 417 -4.44 11.59 22.56
C SER A 417 -4.92 12.14 21.22
N LEU A 418 -4.20 13.11 20.63
CA LEU A 418 -4.52 13.67 19.32
C LEU A 418 -4.39 12.61 18.21
N SER A 419 -3.34 11.78 18.25
CA SER A 419 -3.19 10.69 17.29
C SER A 419 -4.28 9.64 17.41
N MET A 420 -4.64 9.26 18.65
CA MET A 420 -5.72 8.28 18.86
C MET A 420 -7.09 8.81 18.41
N LYS A 421 -7.38 10.09 18.66
CA LYS A 421 -8.58 10.73 18.12
C LYS A 421 -8.62 10.72 16.60
N SER A 422 -7.48 10.97 15.97
CA SER A 422 -7.34 10.95 14.53
C SER A 422 -7.52 9.54 13.97
N ILE A 423 -6.87 8.54 14.55
CA ILE A 423 -7.04 7.12 14.19
C ILE A 423 -8.50 6.71 14.32
N LEU A 424 -9.11 6.93 15.48
CA LEU A 424 -10.49 6.50 15.77
C LEU A 424 -11.55 7.36 15.07
N GLY A 425 -11.19 8.52 14.56
CA GLY A 425 -12.03 9.40 13.75
C GLY A 425 -11.79 9.28 12.26
N ASP A 426 -10.78 8.50 11.87
CA ASP A 426 -10.39 8.24 10.48
C ASP A 426 -10.13 9.53 9.69
N TYR A 427 -9.17 10.34 10.16
CA TYR A 427 -8.78 11.58 9.45
C TYR A 427 -7.27 11.87 9.53
N PRO A 428 -6.62 12.23 8.42
CA PRO A 428 -5.17 12.45 8.36
C PRO A 428 -4.71 13.77 8.97
N SER A 429 -5.62 14.73 9.20
CA SER A 429 -5.33 16.02 9.82
C SER A 429 -6.61 16.67 10.36
N GLU A 430 -6.48 17.68 11.25
CA GLU A 430 -7.63 18.42 11.74
C GLU A 430 -8.46 19.11 10.64
N ASN A 431 -7.81 19.47 9.52
CA ASN A 431 -8.48 20.11 8.39
C ASN A 431 -9.27 19.10 7.54
N ASP A 432 -8.90 17.81 7.59
CA ASP A 432 -9.46 16.74 6.78
C ASP A 432 -10.38 15.78 7.56
N LYS A 433 -10.70 16.11 8.82
CA LYS A 433 -11.51 15.26 9.73
C LYS A 433 -12.91 14.87 9.23
N TYR A 434 -13.38 15.49 8.16
CA TYR A 434 -14.65 15.13 7.51
C TYR A 434 -14.45 14.31 6.23
N ASN A 435 -13.21 14.02 5.87
CA ASN A 435 -12.85 13.28 4.65
C ASN A 435 -12.65 11.79 4.96
N ILE A 436 -13.65 11.18 5.60
CA ILE A 436 -13.64 9.78 5.99
C ILE A 436 -13.79 8.91 4.75
N VAL A 437 -12.93 7.91 4.64
CA VAL A 437 -12.93 6.90 3.59
C VAL A 437 -13.16 5.52 4.22
N ASN A 438 -13.93 4.66 3.58
CA ASN A 438 -14.11 3.30 4.09
C ASN A 438 -12.90 2.44 3.70
N ASP A 439 -12.18 1.92 4.70
CA ASP A 439 -10.94 1.16 4.51
C ASP A 439 -11.15 -0.25 3.97
N ARG A 440 -12.35 -0.79 4.14
CA ARG A 440 -12.67 -2.15 3.71
C ARG A 440 -13.18 -2.22 2.27
N THR A 441 -13.93 -1.18 1.85
CA THR A 441 -14.54 -1.15 0.52
C THR A 441 -14.63 0.27 -0.02
N LEU A 442 -14.15 0.48 -1.25
CA LEU A 442 -14.16 1.77 -1.91
C LEU A 442 -14.35 1.60 -3.42
N THR A 443 -14.99 2.57 -4.07
CA THR A 443 -15.01 2.68 -5.53
C THR A 443 -14.47 4.05 -5.93
N ILE A 444 -13.38 4.04 -6.68
CA ILE A 444 -12.68 5.22 -7.19
C ILE A 444 -13.08 5.43 -8.64
N GLN A 445 -13.56 6.63 -9.00
CA GLN A 445 -13.72 7.03 -10.39
C GLN A 445 -12.34 7.33 -10.97
N MET A 446 -11.93 6.58 -11.96
CA MET A 446 -10.64 6.79 -12.61
C MET A 446 -10.75 7.88 -13.69
N PRO A 447 -9.66 8.60 -13.99
CA PRO A 447 -9.66 9.57 -15.07
C PRO A 447 -10.14 8.96 -16.38
N SER A 448 -10.95 9.70 -17.16
CA SER A 448 -11.31 9.26 -18.50
C SER A 448 -10.07 9.30 -19.38
N LEU A 449 -9.68 8.17 -19.94
CA LEU A 449 -8.51 8.06 -20.84
C LEU A 449 -8.73 8.82 -22.18
N ALA A 450 -9.99 9.16 -22.48
CA ALA A 450 -10.33 10.02 -23.62
C ALA A 450 -10.14 11.52 -23.32
N ASP A 451 -10.13 11.91 -22.05
CA ASP A 451 -10.10 13.31 -21.60
C ASP A 451 -8.69 13.80 -21.22
N GLY A 452 -7.68 12.96 -21.33
CA GLY A 452 -6.28 13.31 -21.05
C GLY A 452 -5.71 14.48 -21.89
N ILE A 453 -6.49 15.00 -22.82
CA ILE A 453 -6.23 16.24 -23.58
C ILE A 453 -6.90 17.46 -22.90
N GLU A 454 -7.93 17.28 -22.07
CA GLU A 454 -8.64 18.41 -21.42
C GLU A 454 -8.10 18.84 -20.07
N GLU A 455 -7.55 17.93 -19.25
CA GLU A 455 -7.04 18.29 -17.90
C GLU A 455 -5.70 19.03 -17.88
N ILE A 456 -4.92 18.99 -18.94
CA ILE A 456 -3.67 19.80 -19.04
C ILE A 456 -3.95 21.30 -19.21
N ARG A 457 -5.21 21.72 -19.26
CA ARG A 457 -5.61 23.09 -19.64
C ARG A 457 -5.80 24.09 -18.51
N SER A 458 -5.72 23.75 -17.26
CA SER A 458 -6.22 24.66 -16.23
C SER A 458 -5.25 25.70 -15.70
N ASP A 459 -3.95 25.73 -16.07
CA ASP A 459 -3.02 26.66 -15.41
C ASP A 459 -2.11 27.53 -16.31
N GLU A 460 -2.24 27.49 -17.63
CA GLU A 460 -1.63 28.53 -18.45
C GLU A 460 -2.65 29.65 -18.77
N SER A 461 -2.77 30.59 -17.85
CA SER A 461 -3.55 31.80 -18.02
C SER A 461 -3.12 32.57 -19.27
N LYS A 462 -3.96 32.54 -20.33
CA LYS A 462 -4.12 33.64 -21.28
C LYS A 462 -3.11 33.83 -22.40
N LYS A 463 -2.48 32.79 -22.96
CA LYS A 463 -1.96 32.91 -24.33
C LYS A 463 -2.58 31.86 -25.23
N SER A 464 -3.53 32.28 -26.09
CA SER A 464 -4.16 31.40 -27.07
C SER A 464 -3.18 31.17 -28.23
N PHE A 465 -2.64 29.96 -28.33
CA PHE A 465 -1.80 29.55 -29.44
C PHE A 465 -2.52 28.59 -30.36
N TRP A 466 -2.10 28.57 -31.62
CA TRP A 466 -2.52 27.59 -32.61
C TRP A 466 -1.55 26.41 -32.62
N TYR A 467 -2.04 25.20 -32.81
CA TYR A 467 -1.25 23.97 -32.89
C TYR A 467 -1.63 23.15 -34.13
N THR A 468 -0.66 22.43 -34.68
CA THR A 468 -0.96 21.36 -35.66
C THR A 468 -1.55 20.15 -34.95
N LEU A 469 -2.05 19.15 -35.72
CA LEU A 469 -2.55 17.88 -35.11
C LEU A 469 -1.43 17.08 -34.43
N GLU A 470 -0.18 17.28 -34.82
CA GLU A 470 1.01 16.67 -34.21
C GLU A 470 1.47 17.40 -32.94
N GLY A 471 0.74 18.44 -32.50
CA GLY A 471 1.05 19.19 -31.29
C GLY A 471 2.12 20.29 -31.45
N ILE A 472 2.51 20.66 -32.68
CA ILE A 472 3.49 21.74 -32.94
C ILE A 472 2.80 23.09 -32.76
N GLN A 473 3.32 23.91 -31.84
CA GLN A 473 2.83 25.27 -31.60
C GLN A 473 3.15 26.20 -32.77
N LEU A 474 2.15 26.93 -33.24
CA LEU A 474 2.28 27.91 -34.30
C LEU A 474 2.30 29.33 -33.71
N SER A 475 3.21 30.15 -34.20
CA SER A 475 3.35 31.55 -33.75
C SER A 475 2.19 32.46 -34.19
N LYS A 476 1.37 32.04 -35.14
CA LYS A 476 0.26 32.79 -35.72
C LYS A 476 -0.86 31.83 -36.19
N LYS A 477 -2.05 32.38 -36.42
CA LYS A 477 -3.17 31.64 -37.06
C LYS A 477 -2.68 31.04 -38.38
N PRO A 478 -2.85 29.73 -38.62
CA PRO A 478 -2.44 29.07 -39.85
C PRO A 478 -3.19 29.64 -41.06
N GLN A 479 -2.49 29.81 -42.16
CA GLN A 479 -3.06 30.33 -43.42
C GLN A 479 -3.21 29.22 -44.47
N HIS A 480 -2.65 28.04 -44.25
CA HIS A 480 -2.78 26.91 -45.17
C HIS A 480 -4.00 26.10 -44.84
N PRO A 481 -4.71 25.56 -45.87
CA PRO A 481 -5.80 24.62 -45.62
C PRO A 481 -5.34 23.43 -44.75
N GLY A 482 -6.14 23.11 -43.74
CA GLY A 482 -5.80 22.02 -42.82
C GLY A 482 -6.64 22.02 -41.52
N ILE A 483 -6.39 21.03 -40.66
CA ILE A 483 -7.01 20.94 -39.34
C ILE A 483 -6.00 21.39 -38.32
N TYR A 484 -6.42 22.30 -37.46
CA TYR A 484 -5.57 22.88 -36.39
C TYR A 484 -6.34 22.89 -35.07
N ILE A 485 -5.62 23.03 -33.98
CA ILE A 485 -6.16 23.16 -32.61
C ILE A 485 -5.95 24.60 -32.13
N TYR A 486 -7.02 25.25 -31.70
CA TYR A 486 -6.98 26.57 -31.08
C TYR A 486 -7.91 26.60 -29.87
N GLN A 487 -7.41 27.05 -28.74
CA GLN A 487 -8.16 27.00 -27.46
C GLN A 487 -8.82 25.64 -27.22
N GLY A 488 -8.11 24.57 -27.64
CA GLY A 488 -8.56 23.20 -27.45
C GLY A 488 -9.63 22.70 -28.39
N HIS A 489 -10.09 23.49 -29.31
CA HIS A 489 -11.07 23.08 -30.32
C HIS A 489 -10.42 22.85 -31.68
N LYS A 490 -10.93 21.87 -32.43
CA LYS A 490 -10.53 21.65 -33.84
C LYS A 490 -11.10 22.74 -34.73
N HIS A 491 -10.21 23.36 -35.50
CA HIS A 491 -10.55 24.37 -36.50
C HIS A 491 -10.12 23.90 -37.88
N ILE A 492 -11.05 23.97 -38.85
CA ILE A 492 -10.75 23.68 -40.25
C ILE A 492 -10.46 25.02 -40.94
N ILE A 493 -9.23 25.20 -41.40
CA ILE A 493 -8.86 26.30 -42.29
C ILE A 493 -9.08 25.80 -43.73
N LYS A 494 -9.90 26.49 -44.49
CA LYS A 494 -10.20 26.15 -45.88
C LYS A 494 -9.30 26.90 -46.85
#